data_4a7ea444e73208819484f15a27b1e2fc
#
_entry.id   4a7ea444e73208819484f15a27b1e2fc
#
_cell.length_a   1.000
_cell.length_b   1.000
_cell.length_c   1.000
_cell.angle_alpha   90.00
_cell.angle_beta   90.00
_cell.angle_gamma   90.00
#
_symmetry.space_group_name_H-M   'P 1'
#
loop_
_entity.id
_entity.type
_entity.pdbx_description
1 polymer ?
#
loop_
_entity_poly.entity_id
_entity_poly.type
_entity_poly.pdbx_seq_one_letter_code
_entity_poly.pdbx_strand_id
1 'polypeptide(L)'
;MIGAGSSGIAAVKVLAEQGIDVEAFELSDQVGGNWVWGNSNGVSAAYKSLHINTSRRRMEFSDFPMPDHLPEFARHDQIAQYFADYVDHFGFADRIRFRTGVTHVQPHSDGTFQVTLSTGKTRWYDAVLVANGHHWDPRLPEPMFPGAQSFTGELMHSHSYVEETQLSGKRVVVVGMGNSGMDIAVDASYYAKATYLSARRGVHVIPKYVWGRPYDQIAGHEWIPSWVRWPLARRVMAAATGPMERYGLPRPDHKFAQAHPTMSSRILDRLAHGVISPKPNIDHFDGDQVVFTDGSRVEADLVIFCTGYKISFPFFSPDFLDPSSSNEIRLYKRIFHPQVPGLYFVGLIQPLGAIMPIAERQAELIADHLHGRYRLPKTSVMQREIDAHRRTIARRYVSSKRHTIQVDFDDYMRALRVEHKRGARRTAGPAPVDHPLASASARAVREVSGQEQHGPL
;
A
#
# COMPACT_ATOMS: atom_id res chain seq x y z
N MET A 1 -11.46 6.21 -12.79
CA MET A 1 -10.46 6.01 -11.71
C MET A 1 -11.17 5.74 -10.40
N ILE A 2 -10.73 4.75 -9.61
CA ILE A 2 -11.27 4.42 -8.29
C ILE A 2 -10.24 4.78 -7.22
N GLY A 3 -10.54 5.81 -6.42
CA GLY A 3 -9.71 6.35 -5.35
C GLY A 3 -8.84 7.54 -5.76
N ALA A 4 -8.72 8.52 -4.86
CA ALA A 4 -7.90 9.73 -4.98
C ALA A 4 -6.86 9.86 -3.85
N GLY A 5 -6.29 8.74 -3.41
CA GLY A 5 -5.06 8.71 -2.61
C GLY A 5 -3.83 9.07 -3.47
N SER A 6 -2.63 8.97 -2.89
CA SER A 6 -1.37 9.33 -3.58
C SER A 6 -1.22 8.76 -5.00
N SER A 7 -1.62 7.49 -5.19
CA SER A 7 -1.53 6.82 -6.49
C SER A 7 -2.63 7.26 -7.46
N GLY A 8 -3.82 7.53 -6.95
CA GLY A 8 -4.95 8.01 -7.75
C GLY A 8 -4.72 9.40 -8.30
N ILE A 9 -4.30 10.36 -7.45
CA ILE A 9 -4.03 11.74 -7.91
C ILE A 9 -2.89 11.78 -8.92
N ALA A 10 -1.81 11.01 -8.72
CA ALA A 10 -0.73 10.88 -9.69
C ALA A 10 -1.25 10.39 -11.05
N ALA A 11 -2.12 9.38 -11.05
CA ALA A 11 -2.65 8.84 -12.28
C ALA A 11 -3.64 9.80 -12.96
N VAL A 12 -4.53 10.48 -12.21
CA VAL A 12 -5.43 11.49 -12.78
C VAL A 12 -4.64 12.61 -13.46
N LYS A 13 -3.61 13.13 -12.79
CA LYS A 13 -2.74 14.18 -13.34
C LYS A 13 -2.08 13.72 -14.65
N VAL A 14 -1.40 12.58 -14.64
CA VAL A 14 -0.69 12.06 -15.83
C VAL A 14 -1.65 11.82 -17.00
N LEU A 15 -2.83 11.23 -16.74
CA LEU A 15 -3.83 10.99 -17.78
C LEU A 15 -4.40 12.30 -18.34
N ALA A 16 -4.72 13.25 -17.48
CA ALA A 16 -5.25 14.56 -17.88
C ALA A 16 -4.26 15.36 -18.72
N GLU A 17 -2.98 15.40 -18.34
CA GLU A 17 -1.91 16.06 -19.12
C GLU A 17 -1.70 15.42 -20.50
N GLN A 18 -1.96 14.13 -20.59
CA GLN A 18 -1.92 13.42 -21.87
C GLN A 18 -3.19 13.58 -22.70
N GLY A 19 -4.17 14.38 -22.26
CA GLY A 19 -5.44 14.61 -22.96
C GLY A 19 -6.41 13.44 -22.91
N ILE A 20 -6.24 12.50 -21.97
CA ILE A 20 -7.18 11.41 -21.74
C ILE A 20 -8.30 11.92 -20.83
N ASP A 21 -9.54 11.72 -21.25
CA ASP A 21 -10.69 12.06 -20.41
C ASP A 21 -10.78 11.09 -19.25
N VAL A 22 -10.53 11.58 -18.03
CA VAL A 22 -10.50 10.80 -16.80
C VAL A 22 -11.43 11.41 -15.75
N GLU A 23 -12.26 10.57 -15.15
CA GLU A 23 -13.08 10.90 -13.99
C GLU A 23 -12.67 9.99 -12.83
N ALA A 24 -12.41 10.59 -11.67
CA ALA A 24 -12.03 9.87 -10.46
C ALA A 24 -13.15 9.91 -9.41
N PHE A 25 -13.38 8.80 -8.75
CA PHE A 25 -14.36 8.65 -7.68
C PHE A 25 -13.61 8.44 -6.36
N GLU A 26 -13.88 9.32 -5.40
CA GLU A 26 -13.29 9.27 -4.06
C GLU A 26 -14.41 9.20 -3.02
N LEU A 27 -14.28 8.23 -2.12
CA LEU A 27 -15.25 8.01 -1.05
C LEU A 27 -15.19 9.12 0.01
N SER A 28 -14.01 9.70 0.23
CA SER A 28 -13.76 10.82 1.14
C SER A 28 -14.26 12.14 0.55
N ASP A 29 -14.24 13.18 1.38
CA ASP A 29 -14.48 14.57 1.00
C ASP A 29 -13.22 15.32 0.57
N GLN A 30 -12.07 14.65 0.58
CA GLN A 30 -10.77 15.22 0.22
C GLN A 30 -9.83 14.18 -0.38
N VAL A 31 -8.79 14.64 -1.04
CA VAL A 31 -7.69 13.77 -1.51
C VAL A 31 -6.78 13.36 -0.37
N GLY A 32 -5.99 12.30 -0.58
CA GLY A 32 -4.95 11.89 0.36
C GLY A 32 -5.10 10.47 0.90
N GLY A 33 -6.31 9.89 0.81
CA GLY A 33 -6.54 8.49 1.16
C GLY A 33 -6.07 8.14 2.57
N ASN A 34 -5.12 7.22 2.68
CA ASN A 34 -4.61 6.73 3.97
C ASN A 34 -3.72 7.72 4.73
N TRP A 35 -3.42 8.91 4.18
CA TRP A 35 -2.66 9.96 4.87
C TRP A 35 -3.54 10.97 5.59
N VAL A 36 -4.85 10.90 5.38
CA VAL A 36 -5.82 11.77 6.06
C VAL A 36 -6.20 11.16 7.40
N TRP A 37 -5.72 11.76 8.47
CA TRP A 37 -6.11 11.38 9.84
C TRP A 37 -7.57 11.78 10.09
N GLY A 38 -8.34 10.88 10.72
CA GLY A 38 -9.77 11.11 10.94
C GLY A 38 -10.58 11.22 9.65
N ASN A 39 -10.15 10.57 8.57
CA ASN A 39 -10.81 10.61 7.27
C ASN A 39 -12.30 10.23 7.39
N SER A 40 -13.16 11.06 6.80
CA SER A 40 -14.63 10.91 6.86
C SER A 40 -15.15 9.61 6.24
N ASN A 41 -14.34 8.95 5.38
CA ASN A 41 -14.70 7.66 4.79
C ASN A 41 -14.53 6.46 5.73
N GLY A 42 -13.90 6.63 6.90
CA GLY A 42 -13.70 5.60 7.92
C GLY A 42 -12.71 4.49 7.54
N VAL A 43 -12.01 4.58 6.39
CA VAL A 43 -11.09 3.52 5.90
C VAL A 43 -9.61 3.92 5.99
N SER A 44 -9.28 5.11 6.46
CA SER A 44 -7.89 5.50 6.70
C SER A 44 -7.34 4.82 7.95
N ALA A 45 -6.14 4.28 7.85
CA ALA A 45 -5.39 3.72 8.98
C ALA A 45 -4.35 4.72 9.54
N ALA A 46 -4.49 6.01 9.25
CA ALA A 46 -3.61 7.04 9.79
C ALA A 46 -3.85 7.23 11.28
N TYR A 47 -2.79 7.24 12.06
CA TYR A 47 -2.78 7.63 13.47
C TYR A 47 -2.02 8.95 13.64
N LYS A 48 -2.31 9.68 14.69
CA LYS A 48 -1.85 11.06 14.92
C LYS A 48 -0.31 11.22 14.92
N SER A 49 0.42 10.19 15.38
CA SER A 49 1.89 10.17 15.38
C SER A 49 2.50 9.67 14.05
N LEU A 50 1.71 9.36 13.02
CA LEU A 50 2.19 8.79 11.77
C LEU A 50 3.07 9.77 11.00
N HIS A 51 4.24 9.32 10.60
CA HIS A 51 5.19 10.01 9.72
C HIS A 51 5.58 9.10 8.55
N ILE A 52 6.02 9.70 7.45
CA ILE A 52 6.63 8.92 6.36
C ILE A 52 7.90 8.20 6.85
N ASN A 53 8.15 7.04 6.26
CA ASN A 53 9.35 6.23 6.54
C ASN A 53 10.40 6.31 5.43
N THR A 54 10.08 6.99 4.33
CA THR A 54 10.99 7.33 3.23
C THR A 54 11.27 8.83 3.31
N SER A 55 12.50 9.27 3.07
CA SER A 55 12.86 10.69 3.12
C SER A 55 12.07 11.49 2.07
N ARG A 56 11.77 12.78 2.37
CA ARG A 56 10.94 13.64 1.53
C ARG A 56 11.43 13.69 0.07
N ARG A 57 12.73 13.83 -0.14
CA ARG A 57 13.37 13.87 -1.47
C ARG A 57 13.23 12.58 -2.29
N ARG A 58 13.04 11.46 -1.62
CA ARG A 58 12.79 10.17 -2.27
C ARG A 58 11.30 9.88 -2.45
N MET A 59 10.45 10.50 -1.61
CA MET A 59 9.01 10.27 -1.59
C MET A 59 8.25 11.19 -2.56
N GLU A 60 8.75 12.41 -2.83
CA GLU A 60 8.07 13.43 -3.65
C GLU A 60 7.69 12.94 -5.04
N PHE A 61 6.69 13.58 -5.63
CA PHE A 61 6.38 13.43 -7.05
C PHE A 61 7.52 14.00 -7.91
N SER A 62 7.71 13.46 -9.11
CA SER A 62 8.88 13.76 -9.93
C SER A 62 8.93 15.22 -10.41
N ASP A 63 7.80 15.84 -10.55
CA ASP A 63 7.60 17.21 -11.05
C ASP A 63 6.97 18.17 -10.04
N PHE A 64 6.79 17.72 -8.80
CA PHE A 64 6.29 18.54 -7.70
C PHE A 64 7.10 18.29 -6.42
N PRO A 65 8.25 18.96 -6.26
CA PRO A 65 9.10 18.76 -5.10
C PRO A 65 8.39 19.12 -3.78
N MET A 66 8.64 18.33 -2.73
CA MET A 66 8.17 18.70 -1.38
C MET A 66 8.89 19.96 -0.91
N PRO A 67 8.16 20.94 -0.34
CA PRO A 67 8.74 22.20 0.15
C PRO A 67 9.88 21.99 1.15
N ASP A 68 10.91 22.83 1.05
CA ASP A 68 12.12 22.71 1.90
C ASP A 68 11.88 22.94 3.39
N HIS A 69 10.79 23.66 3.73
CA HIS A 69 10.40 23.86 5.13
C HIS A 69 9.81 22.60 5.79
N LEU A 70 9.40 21.59 5.01
CA LEU A 70 8.92 20.32 5.57
C LEU A 70 10.10 19.53 6.17
N PRO A 71 9.86 18.82 7.30
CA PRO A 71 10.86 17.94 7.86
C PRO A 71 11.19 16.79 6.91
N GLU A 72 12.41 16.21 7.07
CA GLU A 72 12.88 15.10 6.24
C GLU A 72 11.92 13.90 6.25
N PHE A 73 11.24 13.67 7.38
CA PHE A 73 10.20 12.66 7.55
C PHE A 73 8.91 13.35 7.98
N ALA A 74 8.18 13.89 7.00
CA ALA A 74 6.97 14.67 7.22
C ALA A 74 5.86 13.84 7.90
N ARG A 75 5.04 14.51 8.71
CA ARG A 75 3.87 13.95 9.38
C ARG A 75 2.71 13.77 8.39
N HIS A 76 1.75 12.91 8.73
CA HIS A 76 0.61 12.58 7.88
C HIS A 76 -0.16 13.80 7.36
N ASP A 77 -0.39 14.83 8.21
CA ASP A 77 -1.12 16.06 7.83
C ASP A 77 -0.34 16.90 6.82
N GLN A 78 0.98 16.97 6.96
CA GLN A 78 1.84 17.65 6.00
C GLN A 78 1.85 16.93 4.64
N ILE A 79 1.75 15.60 4.65
CA ILE A 79 1.63 14.81 3.44
C ILE A 79 0.24 14.95 2.82
N ALA A 80 -0.82 14.99 3.63
CA ALA A 80 -2.18 15.24 3.14
C ALA A 80 -2.28 16.62 2.48
N GLN A 81 -1.67 17.66 3.10
CA GLN A 81 -1.61 19.01 2.52
C GLN A 81 -0.79 19.02 1.21
N TYR A 82 0.36 18.36 1.17
CA TYR A 82 1.17 18.22 -0.05
C TYR A 82 0.36 17.62 -1.21
N PHE A 83 -0.55 16.67 -0.95
CA PHE A 83 -1.43 16.12 -1.98
C PHE A 83 -2.51 17.08 -2.42
N ALA A 84 -3.07 17.87 -1.51
CA ALA A 84 -4.01 18.92 -1.86
C ALA A 84 -3.32 19.99 -2.74
N ASP A 85 -2.14 20.45 -2.32
CA ASP A 85 -1.33 21.41 -3.07
C ASP A 85 -0.95 20.88 -4.48
N TYR A 86 -0.69 19.57 -4.62
CA TYR A 86 -0.43 18.93 -5.91
C TYR A 86 -1.66 19.00 -6.82
N VAL A 87 -2.84 18.69 -6.31
CA VAL A 87 -4.09 18.74 -7.08
C VAL A 87 -4.39 20.17 -7.53
N ASP A 88 -4.22 21.13 -6.63
CA ASP A 88 -4.46 22.56 -6.91
C ASP A 88 -3.45 23.13 -7.91
N HIS A 89 -2.16 22.78 -7.75
CA HIS A 89 -1.09 23.24 -8.63
C HIS A 89 -1.29 22.79 -10.09
N PHE A 90 -1.70 21.55 -10.30
CA PHE A 90 -1.95 21.02 -11.65
C PHE A 90 -3.40 21.21 -12.14
N GLY A 91 -4.29 21.75 -11.30
CA GLY A 91 -5.62 22.21 -11.68
C GLY A 91 -6.58 21.12 -12.15
N PHE A 92 -6.57 19.93 -11.55
CA PHE A 92 -7.43 18.80 -11.95
C PHE A 92 -8.48 18.39 -10.90
N ALA A 93 -8.76 19.25 -9.91
CA ALA A 93 -9.74 18.96 -8.85
C ALA A 93 -11.15 18.67 -9.39
N ASP A 94 -11.54 19.32 -10.49
CA ASP A 94 -12.82 19.14 -11.17
C ASP A 94 -13.04 17.73 -11.73
N ARG A 95 -11.95 16.96 -11.94
CA ARG A 95 -12.00 15.56 -12.40
C ARG A 95 -12.25 14.57 -11.26
N ILE A 96 -12.27 15.02 -10.01
CA ILE A 96 -12.47 14.17 -8.82
C ILE A 96 -13.87 14.37 -8.26
N ARG A 97 -14.64 13.30 -8.16
CA ARG A 97 -15.97 13.29 -7.53
C ARG A 97 -15.84 12.77 -6.10
N PHE A 98 -15.79 13.70 -5.18
CA PHE A 98 -15.75 13.42 -3.73
C PHE A 98 -17.07 12.86 -3.21
N ARG A 99 -17.05 12.24 -2.03
CA ARG A 99 -18.21 11.60 -1.37
C ARG A 99 -18.95 10.64 -2.29
N THR A 100 -18.22 10.02 -3.23
CA THR A 100 -18.78 9.16 -4.25
C THR A 100 -17.95 7.88 -4.33
N GLY A 101 -18.46 6.82 -3.74
CA GLY A 101 -17.84 5.50 -3.83
C GLY A 101 -18.24 4.77 -5.10
N VAL A 102 -17.38 3.89 -5.59
CA VAL A 102 -17.74 2.87 -6.59
C VAL A 102 -18.20 1.63 -5.82
N THR A 103 -19.42 1.17 -6.08
CA THR A 103 -20.04 0.01 -5.41
C THR A 103 -19.99 -1.26 -6.27
N HIS A 104 -19.97 -1.11 -7.59
CA HIS A 104 -19.86 -2.26 -8.49
C HIS A 104 -19.16 -1.88 -9.80
N VAL A 105 -18.34 -2.81 -10.30
CA VAL A 105 -17.68 -2.73 -11.61
C VAL A 105 -17.89 -4.06 -12.34
N GLN A 106 -18.50 -3.99 -13.49
CA GLN A 106 -18.74 -5.15 -14.34
C GLN A 106 -18.10 -4.95 -15.72
N PRO A 107 -17.12 -5.79 -16.11
CA PRO A 107 -16.62 -5.80 -17.48
C PRO A 107 -17.65 -6.41 -18.43
N HIS A 108 -17.76 -5.86 -19.64
CA HIS A 108 -18.62 -6.35 -20.69
C HIS A 108 -17.83 -6.96 -21.84
N SER A 109 -18.50 -7.80 -22.65
CA SER A 109 -17.89 -8.52 -23.78
C SER A 109 -17.42 -7.61 -24.92
N ASP A 110 -17.93 -6.38 -24.99
CA ASP A 110 -17.51 -5.36 -25.96
C ASP A 110 -16.25 -4.58 -25.52
N GLY A 111 -15.69 -4.93 -24.35
CA GLY A 111 -14.49 -4.32 -23.79
C GLY A 111 -14.75 -3.08 -22.93
N THR A 112 -16.02 -2.69 -22.74
CA THR A 112 -16.40 -1.58 -21.85
C THR A 112 -16.64 -2.05 -20.41
N PHE A 113 -16.75 -1.11 -19.50
CA PHE A 113 -17.02 -1.34 -18.09
C PHE A 113 -18.26 -0.58 -17.64
N GLN A 114 -19.20 -1.29 -17.04
CA GLN A 114 -20.30 -0.69 -16.30
C GLN A 114 -19.86 -0.41 -14.87
N VAL A 115 -19.97 0.84 -14.41
CA VAL A 115 -19.55 1.28 -13.09
C VAL A 115 -20.76 1.83 -12.35
N THR A 116 -21.14 1.21 -11.24
CA THR A 116 -22.20 1.66 -10.34
C THR A 116 -21.61 2.45 -9.17
N LEU A 117 -22.17 3.61 -8.89
CA LEU A 117 -21.73 4.52 -7.85
C LEU A 117 -22.60 4.39 -6.59
N SER A 118 -22.08 4.83 -5.45
CA SER A 118 -22.81 4.88 -4.17
C SER A 118 -24.08 5.75 -4.24
N THR A 119 -24.17 6.63 -5.21
CA THR A 119 -25.37 7.45 -5.51
C THR A 119 -26.46 6.69 -6.26
N GLY A 120 -26.25 5.42 -6.60
CA GLY A 120 -27.13 4.60 -7.44
C GLY A 120 -27.00 4.86 -8.95
N LYS A 121 -26.22 5.86 -9.37
CA LYS A 121 -25.98 6.12 -10.79
C LYS A 121 -25.04 5.09 -11.39
N THR A 122 -25.28 4.73 -12.65
CA THR A 122 -24.44 3.85 -13.43
C THR A 122 -23.83 4.61 -14.60
N ARG A 123 -22.55 4.36 -14.88
CA ARG A 123 -21.77 4.98 -15.97
C ARG A 123 -21.01 3.92 -16.75
N TRP A 124 -20.63 4.24 -17.97
CA TRP A 124 -19.88 3.38 -18.87
C TRP A 124 -18.52 3.99 -19.19
N TYR A 125 -17.48 3.16 -19.19
CA TYR A 125 -16.10 3.56 -19.44
C TYR A 125 -15.39 2.55 -20.33
N ASP A 126 -14.46 3.04 -21.17
CA ASP A 126 -13.56 2.20 -21.95
C ASP A 126 -12.45 1.58 -21.09
N ALA A 127 -12.16 2.17 -19.95
CA ALA A 127 -11.12 1.69 -19.03
C ALA A 127 -11.45 1.98 -17.57
N VAL A 128 -10.98 1.09 -16.67
CA VAL A 128 -11.04 1.26 -15.22
C VAL A 128 -9.64 1.16 -14.63
N LEU A 129 -9.25 2.19 -13.90
CA LEU A 129 -8.01 2.20 -13.14
C LEU A 129 -8.34 2.09 -11.64
N VAL A 130 -7.78 1.08 -10.98
CA VAL A 130 -7.99 0.79 -9.56
C VAL A 130 -6.82 1.34 -8.76
N ALA A 131 -7.10 2.33 -7.90
CA ALA A 131 -6.15 2.97 -6.99
C ALA A 131 -6.71 3.09 -5.56
N ASN A 132 -7.55 2.11 -5.14
CA ASN A 132 -8.26 2.10 -3.87
C ASN A 132 -7.37 1.82 -2.64
N GLY A 133 -6.07 1.60 -2.84
CA GLY A 133 -5.14 1.26 -1.76
C GLY A 133 -5.31 -0.18 -1.22
N HIS A 134 -4.45 -0.55 -0.26
CA HIS A 134 -4.44 -1.90 0.32
C HIS A 134 -4.14 -1.92 1.84
N HIS A 135 -4.29 -0.78 2.54
CA HIS A 135 -4.09 -0.67 3.98
C HIS A 135 -5.37 -0.20 4.70
N TRP A 136 -6.51 -0.77 4.33
CA TRP A 136 -7.81 -0.36 4.87
C TRP A 136 -8.71 -1.54 5.30
N ASP A 137 -8.44 -2.79 4.87
CA ASP A 137 -9.16 -4.00 5.27
C ASP A 137 -8.33 -4.79 6.30
N PRO A 138 -8.64 -4.72 7.61
CA PRO A 138 -7.84 -5.30 8.67
C PRO A 138 -7.72 -6.82 8.58
N ARG A 139 -6.52 -7.34 8.81
CA ARG A 139 -6.27 -8.78 8.94
C ARG A 139 -6.04 -9.16 10.39
N LEU A 140 -7.01 -9.78 11.01
CA LEU A 140 -6.86 -10.42 12.32
C LEU A 140 -6.22 -11.80 12.19
N PRO A 141 -5.65 -12.37 13.27
CA PRO A 141 -5.24 -13.77 13.30
C PRO A 141 -6.41 -14.71 13.00
N GLU A 142 -6.20 -15.68 12.11
CA GLU A 142 -7.16 -16.72 11.77
C GLU A 142 -6.48 -18.09 11.85
N PRO A 143 -6.88 -18.98 12.77
CA PRO A 143 -7.86 -18.75 13.84
C PRO A 143 -7.35 -17.70 14.85
N MET A 144 -8.28 -17.05 15.58
CA MET A 144 -7.93 -16.20 16.71
C MET A 144 -7.31 -17.04 17.82
N PHE A 145 -6.49 -16.44 18.68
CA PHE A 145 -5.86 -17.11 19.81
C PHE A 145 -6.92 -17.70 20.76
N PRO A 146 -6.68 -18.89 21.33
CA PRO A 146 -7.59 -19.49 22.31
C PRO A 146 -7.88 -18.53 23.45
N GLY A 147 -9.09 -18.52 23.98
CA GLY A 147 -9.50 -17.65 25.08
C GLY A 147 -9.82 -16.20 24.70
N ALA A 148 -9.64 -15.79 23.44
CA ALA A 148 -9.89 -14.41 23.01
C ALA A 148 -11.33 -13.94 23.27
N GLN A 149 -12.32 -14.85 23.22
CA GLN A 149 -13.73 -14.53 23.44
C GLN A 149 -14.05 -14.25 24.93
N SER A 150 -13.24 -14.76 25.85
CA SER A 150 -13.37 -14.57 27.30
C SER A 150 -12.40 -13.57 27.88
N PHE A 151 -11.54 -12.97 27.04
CA PHE A 151 -10.63 -11.94 27.46
C PHE A 151 -11.39 -10.70 27.92
N THR A 152 -11.09 -10.20 29.10
CA THR A 152 -11.83 -9.09 29.73
C THR A 152 -11.33 -7.72 29.28
N GLY A 153 -10.13 -7.64 28.68
CA GLY A 153 -9.62 -6.43 28.08
C GLY A 153 -10.16 -6.20 26.66
N GLU A 154 -9.73 -5.12 26.06
CA GLU A 154 -10.10 -4.74 24.69
C GLU A 154 -9.18 -5.41 23.68
N LEU A 155 -9.75 -5.96 22.60
CA LEU A 155 -9.02 -6.46 21.44
C LEU A 155 -9.29 -5.53 20.25
N MET A 156 -8.25 -4.90 19.70
CA MET A 156 -8.42 -4.06 18.52
C MET A 156 -7.35 -4.36 17.46
N HIS A 157 -7.64 -4.02 16.20
CA HIS A 157 -6.64 -3.98 15.15
C HIS A 157 -5.98 -2.60 15.10
N SER A 158 -4.71 -2.52 14.66
CA SER A 158 -3.99 -1.24 14.50
C SER A 158 -4.70 -0.23 13.57
N HIS A 159 -5.62 -0.69 12.73
CA HIS A 159 -6.49 0.17 11.92
C HIS A 159 -7.39 1.08 12.77
N SER A 160 -7.82 0.61 13.93
CA SER A 160 -8.68 1.36 14.87
C SER A 160 -7.88 2.19 15.89
N TYR A 161 -6.54 2.09 15.85
CA TYR A 161 -5.69 2.98 16.63
C TYR A 161 -5.58 4.32 15.94
N VAL A 162 -6.06 5.38 16.59
CA VAL A 162 -6.17 6.72 16.02
C VAL A 162 -5.22 7.68 16.72
N GLU A 163 -5.13 7.60 18.06
CA GLU A 163 -4.29 8.51 18.85
C GLU A 163 -3.92 7.93 20.22
N GLU A 164 -2.95 8.56 20.85
CA GLU A 164 -2.34 8.16 22.13
C GLU A 164 -3.29 8.12 23.33
N THR A 165 -4.39 8.85 23.28
CA THR A 165 -5.41 8.84 24.35
C THR A 165 -6.02 7.45 24.57
N GLN A 166 -6.10 6.63 23.52
CA GLN A 166 -6.56 5.25 23.60
C GLN A 166 -5.67 4.34 24.45
N LEU A 167 -4.40 4.73 24.66
CA LEU A 167 -3.38 3.97 25.39
C LEU A 167 -3.26 4.40 26.86
N SER A 168 -3.76 5.60 27.17
CA SER A 168 -3.51 6.27 28.46
C SER A 168 -3.93 5.42 29.66
N GLY A 169 -2.98 5.17 30.56
CA GLY A 169 -3.19 4.44 31.81
C GLY A 169 -3.42 2.93 31.67
N LYS A 170 -3.44 2.39 30.44
CA LYS A 170 -3.67 0.97 30.15
C LYS A 170 -2.37 0.16 30.14
N ARG A 171 -2.48 -1.14 30.45
CA ARG A 171 -1.45 -2.14 30.15
C ARG A 171 -1.68 -2.62 28.74
N VAL A 172 -0.74 -2.34 27.82
CA VAL A 172 -0.92 -2.53 26.38
C VAL A 172 -0.02 -3.63 25.86
N VAL A 173 -0.60 -4.60 25.16
CA VAL A 173 0.14 -5.60 24.37
C VAL A 173 0.02 -5.26 22.90
N VAL A 174 1.14 -4.93 22.25
CA VAL A 174 1.21 -4.70 20.80
C VAL A 174 1.69 -5.98 20.12
N VAL A 175 0.89 -6.52 19.21
CA VAL A 175 1.16 -7.79 18.52
C VAL A 175 1.67 -7.53 17.10
N GLY A 176 2.94 -7.84 16.86
CA GLY A 176 3.60 -7.70 15.56
C GLY A 176 4.63 -6.57 15.51
N MET A 177 5.71 -6.80 14.76
CA MET A 177 6.87 -5.92 14.64
C MET A 177 6.98 -5.27 13.24
N GLY A 178 5.87 -5.01 12.57
CA GLY A 178 5.83 -4.14 11.39
C GLY A 178 5.92 -2.66 11.77
N ASN A 179 5.94 -1.75 10.78
CA ASN A 179 6.04 -0.30 11.06
C ASN A 179 4.96 0.17 12.05
N SER A 180 3.69 -0.14 11.82
CA SER A 180 2.61 0.23 12.74
C SER A 180 2.82 -0.34 14.16
N GLY A 181 3.26 -1.61 14.28
CA GLY A 181 3.52 -2.21 15.59
C GLY A 181 4.64 -1.51 16.35
N MET A 182 5.69 -1.11 15.66
CA MET A 182 6.80 -0.37 16.27
C MET A 182 6.40 1.05 16.66
N ASP A 183 5.67 1.76 15.80
CA ASP A 183 5.21 3.11 16.10
C ASP A 183 4.23 3.12 17.28
N ILE A 184 3.23 2.22 17.27
CA ILE A 184 2.25 2.09 18.36
C ILE A 184 2.90 1.65 19.68
N ALA A 185 3.91 0.75 19.63
CA ALA A 185 4.67 0.38 20.82
C ALA A 185 5.49 1.55 21.39
N VAL A 186 6.04 2.40 20.51
CA VAL A 186 6.71 3.63 20.91
C VAL A 186 5.71 4.59 21.55
N ASP A 187 4.54 4.82 20.95
CA ASP A 187 3.49 5.66 21.55
C ASP A 187 3.05 5.08 22.91
N ALA A 188 2.76 3.79 22.98
CA ALA A 188 2.39 3.13 24.23
C ALA A 188 3.46 3.31 25.32
N SER A 189 4.73 3.31 24.98
CA SER A 189 5.82 3.51 25.93
C SER A 189 5.85 4.89 26.58
N TYR A 190 5.12 5.87 26.05
CA TYR A 190 4.99 7.21 26.63
C TYR A 190 3.68 7.41 27.42
N TYR A 191 2.60 6.73 27.03
CA TYR A 191 1.26 7.01 27.54
C TYR A 191 0.63 5.86 28.33
N ALA A 192 1.04 4.62 28.06
CA ALA A 192 0.51 3.44 28.73
C ALA A 192 1.15 3.24 30.11
N LYS A 193 0.43 2.54 31.00
CA LYS A 193 0.93 2.10 32.32
C LYS A 193 2.05 1.05 32.18
N ALA A 194 1.92 0.17 31.19
CA ALA A 194 2.91 -0.83 30.82
C ALA A 194 2.79 -1.16 29.31
N THR A 195 3.92 -1.43 28.66
CA THR A 195 3.97 -1.73 27.23
C THR A 195 4.70 -3.04 26.98
N TYR A 196 4.02 -3.97 26.32
CA TYR A 196 4.55 -5.26 25.88
C TYR A 196 4.53 -5.36 24.36
N LEU A 197 5.65 -5.77 23.75
CA LEU A 197 5.74 -5.97 22.31
C LEU A 197 5.89 -7.46 22.01
N SER A 198 4.80 -8.09 21.54
CA SER A 198 4.76 -9.51 21.21
C SER A 198 5.13 -9.77 19.75
N ALA A 199 6.02 -10.73 19.53
CA ALA A 199 6.49 -11.08 18.21
C ALA A 199 6.68 -12.57 18.01
N ARG A 200 6.10 -13.07 16.91
CA ARG A 200 6.30 -14.45 16.47
C ARG A 200 7.67 -14.69 15.84
N ARG A 201 8.21 -13.68 15.15
CA ARG A 201 9.48 -13.72 14.39
C ARG A 201 10.24 -12.44 14.55
N GLY A 202 11.56 -12.50 14.52
CA GLY A 202 12.42 -11.33 14.51
C GLY A 202 12.34 -10.57 13.19
N VAL A 203 12.61 -9.27 13.25
CA VAL A 203 12.70 -8.37 12.10
C VAL A 203 14.00 -7.58 12.13
N HIS A 204 14.44 -7.12 10.96
CA HIS A 204 15.52 -6.15 10.89
C HIS A 204 14.96 -4.75 11.14
N VAL A 205 15.38 -4.12 12.21
CA VAL A 205 15.05 -2.73 12.51
C VAL A 205 16.09 -1.82 11.87
N ILE A 206 15.63 -0.83 11.10
CA ILE A 206 16.47 0.15 10.42
C ILE A 206 16.21 1.53 11.04
N PRO A 207 17.25 2.25 11.51
CA PRO A 207 17.10 3.62 11.92
C PRO A 207 16.85 4.52 10.70
N LYS A 208 16.08 5.60 10.89
CA LYS A 208 15.80 6.57 9.81
C LYS A 208 17.06 7.32 9.38
N TYR A 209 18.01 7.52 10.28
CA TYR A 209 19.30 8.19 10.03
C TYR A 209 20.47 7.26 10.29
N VAL A 210 21.45 7.30 9.42
CA VAL A 210 22.75 6.65 9.57
C VAL A 210 23.82 7.70 9.24
N TRP A 211 24.76 7.93 10.15
CA TRP A 211 25.80 8.97 10.02
C TRP A 211 25.26 10.36 9.64
N GLY A 212 24.14 10.74 10.23
CA GLY A 212 23.50 12.05 10.03
C GLY A 212 22.76 12.22 8.69
N ARG A 213 22.62 11.15 7.89
CA ARG A 213 21.88 11.17 6.62
C ARG A 213 20.73 10.17 6.65
N PRO A 214 19.60 10.46 5.98
CA PRO A 214 18.55 9.49 5.78
C PRO A 214 19.07 8.20 5.16
N TYR A 215 18.68 7.05 5.72
CA TYR A 215 19.18 5.75 5.27
C TYR A 215 18.93 5.48 3.78
N ASP A 216 17.76 5.84 3.28
CA ASP A 216 17.34 5.62 1.90
C ASP A 216 18.12 6.49 0.89
N GLN A 217 18.69 7.62 1.33
CA GLN A 217 19.59 8.43 0.51
C GLN A 217 20.99 7.84 0.42
N ILE A 218 21.41 7.04 1.41
CA ILE A 218 22.71 6.35 1.39
C ILE A 218 22.61 5.05 0.57
N ALA A 219 21.54 4.28 0.78
CA ALA A 219 21.39 2.94 0.25
C ALA A 219 20.72 2.89 -1.14
N GLY A 220 20.04 3.96 -1.55
CA GLY A 220 19.22 3.98 -2.77
C GLY A 220 19.92 4.65 -3.95
N HIS A 221 20.54 3.86 -4.83
CA HIS A 221 21.04 4.32 -6.13
C HIS A 221 20.66 3.31 -7.22
N GLU A 222 19.89 3.75 -8.20
CA GLU A 222 19.37 2.90 -9.29
C GLU A 222 20.45 2.21 -10.12
N TRP A 223 21.67 2.80 -10.19
CA TRP A 223 22.77 2.23 -10.95
C TRP A 223 23.50 1.08 -10.24
N ILE A 224 23.30 0.92 -8.90
CA ILE A 224 23.90 -0.17 -8.14
C ILE A 224 22.95 -1.36 -8.18
N PRO A 225 23.35 -2.52 -8.74
CA PRO A 225 22.52 -3.72 -8.72
C PRO A 225 22.19 -4.18 -7.29
N SER A 226 20.98 -4.68 -7.08
CA SER A 226 20.49 -5.09 -5.75
C SER A 226 21.36 -6.17 -5.10
N TRP A 227 21.99 -7.05 -5.87
CA TRP A 227 22.88 -8.10 -5.36
C TRP A 227 24.18 -7.58 -4.73
N VAL A 228 24.64 -6.36 -5.10
CA VAL A 228 25.77 -5.65 -4.46
C VAL A 228 25.27 -4.81 -3.30
N ARG A 229 24.19 -4.05 -3.53
CA ARG A 229 23.62 -3.07 -2.60
C ARG A 229 23.19 -3.70 -1.28
N TRP A 230 22.43 -4.80 -1.31
CA TRP A 230 21.89 -5.40 -0.10
C TRP A 230 22.93 -6.03 0.85
N PRO A 231 23.98 -6.73 0.39
CA PRO A 231 25.07 -7.16 1.27
C PRO A 231 25.80 -6.00 1.94
N LEU A 232 26.03 -4.91 1.22
CA LEU A 232 26.66 -3.70 1.78
C LEU A 232 25.75 -3.04 2.82
N ALA A 233 24.48 -2.80 2.48
CA ALA A 233 23.47 -2.26 3.39
C ALA A 233 23.36 -3.06 4.69
N ARG A 234 23.37 -4.39 4.58
CA ARG A 234 23.35 -5.29 5.75
C ARG A 234 24.54 -5.05 6.69
N ARG A 235 25.77 -4.90 6.13
CA ARG A 235 26.96 -4.63 6.94
C ARG A 235 26.89 -3.28 7.65
N VAL A 236 26.44 -2.25 6.92
CA VAL A 236 26.22 -0.91 7.47
C VAL A 236 25.19 -0.97 8.62
N MET A 237 24.07 -1.65 8.41
CA MET A 237 23.03 -1.79 9.42
C MET A 237 23.51 -2.59 10.64
N ALA A 238 24.21 -3.69 10.43
CA ALA A 238 24.77 -4.47 11.53
C ALA A 238 25.76 -3.65 12.39
N ALA A 239 26.52 -2.77 11.76
CA ALA A 239 27.41 -1.86 12.48
C ALA A 239 26.66 -0.74 13.22
N ALA A 240 25.56 -0.23 12.64
CA ALA A 240 24.79 0.88 13.20
C ALA A 240 23.87 0.44 14.36
N THR A 241 23.24 -0.72 14.30
CA THR A 241 22.23 -1.16 15.28
C THR A 241 22.68 -2.33 16.14
N GLY A 242 23.67 -3.10 15.71
CA GLY A 242 24.05 -4.34 16.37
C GLY A 242 23.00 -5.46 16.23
N PRO A 243 23.18 -6.58 16.94
CA PRO A 243 22.23 -7.69 16.92
C PRO A 243 20.96 -7.35 17.69
N MET A 244 19.79 -7.73 17.15
CA MET A 244 18.46 -7.43 17.74
C MET A 244 18.27 -8.07 19.13
N GLU A 245 18.96 -9.16 19.38
CA GLU A 245 18.95 -9.86 20.67
C GLU A 245 19.45 -9.00 21.84
N ARG A 246 20.28 -7.98 21.58
CA ARG A 246 20.69 -7.00 22.60
C ARG A 246 19.55 -6.18 23.17
N TYR A 247 18.47 -6.05 22.40
CA TYR A 247 17.27 -5.33 22.78
C TYR A 247 16.16 -6.26 23.26
N GLY A 248 16.47 -7.55 23.49
CA GLY A 248 15.49 -8.57 23.87
C GLY A 248 14.57 -9.01 22.73
N LEU A 249 14.81 -8.55 21.50
CA LEU A 249 14.03 -8.95 20.34
C LEU A 249 14.50 -10.30 19.79
N PRO A 250 13.59 -11.12 19.21
CA PRO A 250 13.99 -12.35 18.55
C PRO A 250 14.97 -12.08 17.41
N ARG A 251 15.93 -12.97 17.22
CA ARG A 251 16.82 -12.94 16.07
C ARG A 251 16.00 -13.05 14.77
N PRO A 252 16.25 -12.18 13.77
CA PRO A 252 15.65 -12.35 12.45
C PRO A 252 16.00 -13.71 11.84
N ASP A 253 14.99 -14.47 11.44
CA ASP A 253 15.11 -15.79 10.83
C ASP A 253 15.35 -15.74 9.31
N HIS A 254 15.60 -14.56 8.78
CA HIS A 254 15.76 -14.27 7.36
C HIS A 254 16.89 -13.27 7.11
N LYS A 255 17.41 -13.25 5.87
CA LYS A 255 18.43 -12.29 5.47
C LYS A 255 17.84 -10.89 5.30
N PHE A 256 18.66 -9.87 5.47
CA PHE A 256 18.29 -8.48 5.20
C PHE A 256 17.69 -8.34 3.79
N ALA A 257 16.59 -7.58 3.67
CA ALA A 257 15.78 -7.40 2.45
C ALA A 257 15.05 -8.67 1.91
N GLN A 258 15.01 -9.77 2.66
CA GLN A 258 14.11 -10.90 2.38
C GLN A 258 12.70 -10.72 3.00
N ALA A 259 12.55 -9.74 3.85
CA ALA A 259 11.26 -9.22 4.33
C ALA A 259 11.31 -7.70 4.29
N HIS A 260 10.15 -7.06 4.39
CA HIS A 260 10.11 -5.60 4.51
C HIS A 260 10.75 -5.20 5.84
N PRO A 261 11.87 -4.47 5.85
CA PRO A 261 12.49 -4.04 7.11
C PRO A 261 11.58 -3.04 7.82
N THR A 262 11.67 -3.01 9.13
CA THR A 262 10.90 -2.05 9.93
C THR A 262 11.75 -0.81 10.18
N MET A 263 11.22 0.35 9.77
CA MET A 263 11.90 1.64 9.95
C MET A 263 11.47 2.25 11.29
N SER A 264 12.39 2.30 12.25
CA SER A 264 12.13 3.00 13.52
C SER A 264 13.44 3.37 14.20
N SER A 265 13.65 4.65 14.46
CA SER A 265 14.79 5.12 15.24
C SER A 265 14.56 5.04 16.76
N ARG A 266 13.30 5.07 17.19
CA ARG A 266 12.93 5.19 18.60
C ARG A 266 12.74 3.86 19.31
N ILE A 267 12.33 2.80 18.59
CA ILE A 267 11.99 1.53 19.22
C ILE A 267 13.18 0.91 19.96
N LEU A 268 14.39 0.95 19.37
CA LEU A 268 15.58 0.36 19.98
C LEU A 268 15.98 1.10 21.27
N ASP A 269 15.85 2.42 21.29
CA ASP A 269 16.06 3.23 22.47
C ASP A 269 15.07 2.87 23.59
N ARG A 270 13.77 2.78 23.26
CA ARG A 270 12.71 2.43 24.24
C ARG A 270 12.86 1.03 24.80
N LEU A 271 13.31 0.08 23.98
CA LEU A 271 13.63 -1.29 24.41
C LEU A 271 14.88 -1.29 25.33
N ALA A 272 15.94 -0.56 24.95
CA ALA A 272 17.16 -0.46 25.75
C ALA A 272 16.94 0.18 27.13
N HIS A 273 15.99 1.10 27.25
CA HIS A 273 15.57 1.68 28.53
C HIS A 273 14.59 0.79 29.32
N GLY A 274 14.19 -0.37 28.80
CA GLY A 274 13.29 -1.30 29.47
C GLY A 274 11.84 -0.83 29.62
N VAL A 275 11.45 0.26 28.95
CA VAL A 275 10.06 0.79 29.01
C VAL A 275 9.12 0.08 28.03
N ILE A 276 9.66 -0.72 27.12
CA ILE A 276 8.93 -1.71 26.33
C ILE A 276 9.51 -3.08 26.66
N SER A 277 8.65 -4.00 27.09
CA SER A 277 9.04 -5.38 27.40
C SER A 277 8.78 -6.30 26.20
N PRO A 278 9.81 -6.84 25.54
CA PRO A 278 9.64 -7.81 24.49
C PRO A 278 9.01 -9.10 25.02
N LYS A 279 8.09 -9.69 24.25
CA LYS A 279 7.45 -10.96 24.54
C LYS A 279 7.44 -11.84 23.29
N PRO A 280 7.47 -13.17 23.44
CA PRO A 280 7.27 -14.08 22.32
C PRO A 280 5.82 -14.05 21.83
N ASN A 281 5.44 -14.96 20.94
CA ASN A 281 4.08 -15.04 20.44
C ASN A 281 3.06 -15.29 21.57
N ILE A 282 1.85 -14.78 21.42
CA ILE A 282 0.74 -15.13 22.29
C ILE A 282 0.44 -16.61 22.10
N ASP A 283 0.21 -17.34 23.20
CA ASP A 283 -0.29 -18.70 23.22
C ASP A 283 -1.82 -18.68 23.36
N HIS A 284 -2.32 -18.09 24.44
CA HIS A 284 -3.74 -17.94 24.70
C HIS A 284 -4.06 -16.75 25.61
N PHE A 285 -5.35 -16.48 25.81
CA PHE A 285 -5.88 -15.53 26.78
C PHE A 285 -6.51 -16.30 27.96
N ASP A 286 -6.32 -15.76 29.18
CA ASP A 286 -6.86 -16.34 30.43
C ASP A 286 -7.43 -15.21 31.31
N GLY A 287 -8.71 -14.93 31.18
CA GLY A 287 -9.38 -13.81 31.86
C GLY A 287 -8.84 -12.46 31.45
N ASP A 288 -8.15 -11.75 32.33
CA ASP A 288 -7.47 -10.48 32.05
C ASP A 288 -5.99 -10.64 31.64
N GLN A 289 -5.51 -11.87 31.53
CA GLN A 289 -4.12 -12.19 31.25
C GLN A 289 -3.88 -12.59 29.81
N VAL A 290 -2.75 -12.16 29.29
CA VAL A 290 -2.15 -12.66 28.04
C VAL A 290 -1.03 -13.63 28.40
N VAL A 291 -1.15 -14.87 27.99
CA VAL A 291 -0.17 -15.94 28.19
C VAL A 291 0.66 -16.09 26.91
N PHE A 292 1.97 -16.10 27.04
CA PHE A 292 2.90 -16.21 25.92
C PHE A 292 3.46 -17.63 25.79
N THR A 293 4.02 -17.94 24.62
CA THR A 293 4.56 -19.29 24.30
C THR A 293 5.75 -19.72 25.16
N ASP A 294 6.36 -18.84 25.90
CA ASP A 294 7.39 -19.13 26.92
C ASP A 294 6.81 -19.40 28.32
N GLY A 295 5.48 -19.40 28.44
CA GLY A 295 4.75 -19.57 29.71
C GLY A 295 4.67 -18.29 30.56
N SER A 296 5.31 -17.19 30.16
CA SER A 296 5.15 -15.91 30.87
C SER A 296 3.75 -15.34 30.68
N ARG A 297 3.26 -14.60 31.69
CA ARG A 297 1.92 -14.02 31.74
C ARG A 297 2.02 -12.53 32.03
N VAL A 298 1.12 -11.74 31.49
CA VAL A 298 0.95 -10.34 31.83
C VAL A 298 -0.55 -10.00 31.87
N GLU A 299 -0.93 -9.17 32.80
CA GLU A 299 -2.23 -8.53 32.77
C GLU A 299 -2.27 -7.50 31.66
N ALA A 300 -3.34 -7.45 30.90
CA ALA A 300 -3.51 -6.50 29.79
C ALA A 300 -4.92 -5.92 29.74
N ASP A 301 -5.01 -4.61 29.59
CA ASP A 301 -6.26 -3.89 29.43
C ASP A 301 -6.60 -3.72 27.92
N LEU A 302 -5.55 -3.77 27.05
CA LEU A 302 -5.69 -3.56 25.62
C LEU A 302 -4.67 -4.41 24.86
N VAL A 303 -5.13 -5.13 23.84
CA VAL A 303 -4.27 -5.85 22.89
C VAL A 303 -4.49 -5.28 21.49
N ILE A 304 -3.41 -4.80 20.84
CA ILE A 304 -3.46 -4.19 19.51
C ILE A 304 -2.80 -5.11 18.50
N PHE A 305 -3.60 -5.66 17.60
CA PHE A 305 -3.10 -6.52 16.51
C PHE A 305 -2.56 -5.69 15.34
N CYS A 306 -1.25 -5.64 15.19
CA CYS A 306 -0.55 -5.01 14.07
C CYS A 306 -0.21 -6.08 13.00
N THR A 307 -1.22 -6.84 12.60
CA THR A 307 -1.09 -8.06 11.79
C THR A 307 -1.26 -7.83 10.29
N GLY A 308 -1.37 -6.56 9.88
CA GLY A 308 -1.43 -6.12 8.49
C GLY A 308 -2.85 -6.14 7.91
N TYR A 309 -2.94 -6.12 6.58
CA TYR A 309 -4.19 -5.89 5.87
C TYR A 309 -4.41 -6.95 4.79
N LYS A 310 -5.67 -7.12 4.39
CA LYS A 310 -6.09 -7.88 3.23
C LYS A 310 -6.05 -6.96 2.00
N ILE A 311 -5.76 -7.52 0.84
CA ILE A 311 -6.02 -6.86 -0.44
C ILE A 311 -7.45 -7.21 -0.81
N SER A 312 -8.32 -6.20 -0.95
CA SER A 312 -9.72 -6.40 -1.26
C SER A 312 -10.26 -5.34 -2.21
N PHE A 313 -11.20 -5.74 -3.03
CA PHE A 313 -11.86 -4.92 -4.04
C PHE A 313 -13.36 -5.15 -3.93
N PRO A 314 -14.06 -4.51 -2.99
CA PRO A 314 -15.47 -4.79 -2.69
C PRO A 314 -16.42 -4.42 -3.82
N PHE A 315 -15.93 -3.69 -4.81
CA PHE A 315 -16.67 -3.32 -6.02
C PHE A 315 -16.57 -4.34 -7.15
N PHE A 316 -15.76 -5.38 -7.02
CA PHE A 316 -15.79 -6.52 -7.94
C PHE A 316 -16.58 -7.67 -7.33
N SER A 317 -17.28 -8.44 -8.17
CA SER A 317 -17.88 -9.69 -7.70
C SER A 317 -16.76 -10.67 -7.27
N PRO A 318 -16.95 -11.45 -6.20
CA PRO A 318 -15.94 -12.41 -5.73
C PRO A 318 -15.53 -13.42 -6.81
N ASP A 319 -16.46 -13.83 -7.66
CA ASP A 319 -16.18 -14.75 -8.78
C ASP A 319 -15.30 -14.13 -9.87
N PHE A 320 -15.31 -12.80 -9.98
CA PHE A 320 -14.47 -12.09 -10.93
C PHE A 320 -13.06 -11.83 -10.38
N LEU A 321 -12.96 -11.25 -9.17
CA LEU A 321 -11.68 -10.92 -8.57
C LEU A 321 -11.79 -10.74 -7.05
N ASP A 322 -11.38 -11.75 -6.28
CA ASP A 322 -11.23 -11.67 -4.82
C ASP A 322 -9.86 -12.18 -4.36
N PRO A 323 -8.87 -11.32 -4.14
CA PRO A 323 -7.58 -11.70 -3.59
C PRO A 323 -7.54 -11.77 -2.06
N SER A 324 -8.62 -11.49 -1.33
CA SER A 324 -8.64 -11.26 0.13
C SER A 324 -8.08 -12.44 0.94
N SER A 325 -8.29 -13.68 0.49
CA SER A 325 -7.82 -14.90 1.13
C SER A 325 -6.30 -15.12 0.94
N SER A 326 -5.79 -14.88 -0.27
CA SER A 326 -4.39 -15.13 -0.65
C SER A 326 -3.48 -13.90 -0.56
N ASN A 327 -4.07 -12.69 -0.61
CA ASN A 327 -3.37 -11.43 -0.88
C ASN A 327 -2.57 -11.45 -2.19
N GLU A 328 -2.97 -12.25 -3.16
CA GLU A 328 -2.27 -12.38 -4.43
C GLU A 328 -3.17 -11.94 -5.59
N ILE A 329 -2.62 -11.07 -6.43
CA ILE A 329 -3.24 -10.66 -7.68
C ILE A 329 -2.26 -10.85 -8.85
N ARG A 330 -2.74 -11.42 -9.95
CA ARG A 330 -1.94 -11.79 -11.12
C ARG A 330 -1.97 -10.68 -12.16
N LEU A 331 -1.07 -9.71 -12.02
CA LEU A 331 -0.97 -8.55 -12.91
C LEU A 331 0.38 -8.53 -13.64
N TYR A 332 0.34 -8.27 -14.94
CA TYR A 332 1.54 -8.00 -15.71
C TYR A 332 2.12 -6.64 -15.30
N LYS A 333 3.39 -6.63 -14.95
CA LYS A 333 4.09 -5.45 -14.38
C LYS A 333 3.38 -4.81 -13.18
N ARG A 334 2.54 -5.56 -12.45
CA ARG A 334 1.73 -5.03 -11.34
C ARG A 334 0.75 -3.91 -11.75
N ILE A 335 0.44 -3.83 -13.05
CA ILE A 335 -0.41 -2.79 -13.65
C ILE A 335 -1.56 -3.41 -14.43
N PHE A 336 -1.25 -4.28 -15.39
CA PHE A 336 -2.21 -4.74 -16.40
C PHE A 336 -2.84 -6.07 -16.04
N HIS A 337 -4.18 -6.14 -16.06
CA HIS A 337 -4.87 -7.42 -15.97
C HIS A 337 -4.69 -8.21 -17.27
N PRO A 338 -4.14 -9.43 -17.25
CA PRO A 338 -3.71 -10.10 -18.48
C PRO A 338 -4.88 -10.61 -19.35
N GLN A 339 -6.07 -10.76 -18.77
CA GLN A 339 -7.26 -11.32 -19.44
C GLN A 339 -8.40 -10.32 -19.59
N VAL A 340 -8.30 -9.14 -18.96
CA VAL A 340 -9.34 -8.10 -19.03
C VAL A 340 -8.68 -6.82 -19.52
N PRO A 341 -8.67 -6.58 -20.84
CA PRO A 341 -8.18 -5.34 -21.41
C PRO A 341 -8.95 -4.15 -20.86
N GLY A 342 -8.27 -3.02 -20.63
CA GLY A 342 -8.89 -1.83 -20.03
C GLY A 342 -8.95 -1.83 -18.51
N LEU A 343 -8.60 -2.95 -17.82
CA LEU A 343 -8.52 -2.99 -16.36
C LEU A 343 -7.06 -2.84 -15.90
N TYR A 344 -6.80 -1.76 -15.17
CA TYR A 344 -5.47 -1.39 -14.68
C TYR A 344 -5.45 -1.18 -13.17
N PHE A 345 -4.27 -1.37 -12.56
CA PHE A 345 -4.04 -1.14 -11.14
C PHE A 345 -2.87 -0.18 -10.96
N VAL A 346 -3.05 0.84 -10.12
CA VAL A 346 -2.02 1.84 -9.81
C VAL A 346 -1.75 1.83 -8.31
N GLY A 347 -0.47 1.72 -7.94
CA GLY A 347 -0.06 1.71 -6.55
C GLY A 347 -0.37 0.42 -5.77
N LEU A 348 -0.81 -0.66 -6.43
CA LEU A 348 -1.01 -1.96 -5.79
C LEU A 348 0.32 -2.71 -5.64
N ILE A 349 1.23 -2.09 -4.91
CA ILE A 349 2.57 -2.60 -4.61
C ILE A 349 3.02 -2.13 -3.24
N GLN A 350 3.95 -2.86 -2.63
CA GLN A 350 4.63 -2.47 -1.41
C GLN A 350 6.13 -2.30 -1.70
N PRO A 351 6.58 -1.09 -2.08
CA PRO A 351 7.98 -0.88 -2.43
C PRO A 351 8.87 -0.84 -1.20
N LEU A 352 10.10 -1.35 -1.33
CA LEU A 352 11.20 -0.97 -0.45
C LEU A 352 11.69 0.41 -0.89
N GLY A 353 10.98 1.47 -0.49
CA GLY A 353 11.17 2.84 -0.94
C GLY A 353 9.85 3.59 -1.15
N ALA A 354 9.85 4.58 -2.03
CA ALA A 354 8.75 5.49 -2.27
C ALA A 354 7.67 4.90 -3.19
N ILE A 355 6.41 5.28 -2.94
CA ILE A 355 5.28 4.87 -3.78
C ILE A 355 4.95 5.91 -4.86
N MET A 356 5.10 7.21 -4.57
CA MET A 356 4.62 8.29 -5.44
C MET A 356 5.29 8.27 -6.82
N PRO A 357 6.63 8.24 -6.95
CA PRO A 357 7.28 8.17 -8.27
C PRO A 357 6.95 6.89 -9.04
N ILE A 358 6.65 5.80 -8.33
CA ILE A 358 6.22 4.56 -8.99
C ILE A 358 4.82 4.72 -9.57
N ALA A 359 3.90 5.34 -8.84
CA ALA A 359 2.53 5.55 -9.31
C ALA A 359 2.49 6.43 -10.57
N GLU A 360 3.29 7.50 -10.61
CA GLU A 360 3.49 8.32 -11.82
C GLU A 360 3.98 7.45 -12.99
N ARG A 361 5.03 6.66 -12.77
CA ARG A 361 5.59 5.81 -13.82
C ARG A 361 4.63 4.74 -14.32
N GLN A 362 3.78 4.19 -13.42
CA GLN A 362 2.72 3.28 -13.81
C GLN A 362 1.65 3.98 -14.65
N ALA A 363 1.26 5.18 -14.26
CA ALA A 363 0.28 6.00 -14.97
C ALA A 363 0.76 6.41 -16.37
N GLU A 364 2.02 6.80 -16.53
CA GLU A 364 2.64 7.09 -17.83
C GLU A 364 2.55 5.87 -18.77
N LEU A 365 2.85 4.68 -18.25
CA LEU A 365 2.80 3.46 -19.04
C LEU A 365 1.36 3.11 -19.47
N ILE A 366 0.38 3.38 -18.59
CA ILE A 366 -1.05 3.24 -18.92
C ILE A 366 -1.47 4.26 -19.98
N ALA A 367 -1.09 5.53 -19.81
CA ALA A 367 -1.41 6.59 -20.77
C ALA A 367 -0.85 6.29 -22.16
N ASP A 368 0.40 5.85 -22.26
CA ASP A 368 1.01 5.43 -23.52
C ASP A 368 0.33 4.20 -24.12
N HIS A 369 -0.19 3.30 -23.29
CA HIS A 369 -0.97 2.16 -23.77
C HIS A 369 -2.32 2.60 -24.33
N LEU A 370 -3.03 3.48 -23.67
CA LEU A 370 -4.31 4.03 -24.12
C LEU A 370 -4.16 4.82 -25.43
N HIS A 371 -3.04 5.51 -25.62
CA HIS A 371 -2.72 6.21 -26.86
C HIS A 371 -2.13 5.32 -27.98
N GLY A 372 -1.93 4.02 -27.73
CA GLY A 372 -1.31 3.13 -28.70
C GLY A 372 0.21 3.31 -28.86
N ARG A 373 0.85 4.17 -28.07
CA ARG A 373 2.32 4.38 -28.06
C ARG A 373 3.08 3.25 -27.34
N TYR A 374 2.40 2.48 -26.54
CA TYR A 374 2.89 1.28 -25.86
C TYR A 374 1.96 0.11 -26.14
N ARG A 375 2.50 -1.01 -26.62
CA ARG A 375 1.75 -2.25 -26.87
C ARG A 375 2.17 -3.34 -25.88
N LEU A 376 1.17 -3.97 -25.24
CA LEU A 376 1.36 -5.13 -24.39
C LEU A 376 1.88 -6.34 -25.20
N PRO A 377 2.66 -7.24 -24.60
CA PRO A 377 2.97 -8.51 -25.23
C PRO A 377 1.74 -9.42 -25.25
N LYS A 378 1.82 -10.53 -26.00
CA LYS A 378 0.75 -11.54 -26.04
C LYS A 378 0.44 -12.04 -24.61
N THR A 379 -0.83 -12.36 -24.34
CA THR A 379 -1.31 -12.85 -23.04
C THR A 379 -0.47 -14.01 -22.50
N SER A 380 -0.06 -14.97 -23.35
CA SER A 380 0.78 -16.09 -22.96
C SER A 380 2.18 -15.65 -22.50
N VAL A 381 2.71 -14.54 -23.01
CA VAL A 381 3.99 -13.96 -22.57
C VAL A 381 3.79 -13.27 -21.22
N MET A 382 2.71 -12.50 -21.06
CA MET A 382 2.35 -11.88 -19.77
C MET A 382 2.22 -12.93 -18.67
N GLN A 383 1.49 -14.00 -18.91
CA GLN A 383 1.32 -15.09 -17.94
C GLN A 383 2.65 -15.75 -17.54
N ARG A 384 3.51 -16.06 -18.51
CA ARG A 384 4.85 -16.60 -18.23
C ARG A 384 5.69 -15.68 -17.35
N GLU A 385 5.64 -14.37 -17.60
CA GLU A 385 6.37 -13.38 -16.82
C GLU A 385 5.79 -13.25 -15.40
N ILE A 386 4.46 -13.23 -15.25
CA ILE A 386 3.78 -13.26 -13.96
C ILE A 386 4.22 -14.46 -13.14
N ASP A 387 4.21 -15.67 -13.74
CA ASP A 387 4.60 -16.90 -13.06
C ASP A 387 6.10 -16.94 -12.72
N ALA A 388 6.96 -16.42 -13.60
CA ALA A 388 8.39 -16.28 -13.33
C ALA A 388 8.65 -15.34 -12.16
N HIS A 389 7.94 -14.21 -12.11
CA HIS A 389 8.03 -13.25 -11.02
C HIS A 389 7.54 -13.83 -9.69
N ARG A 390 6.41 -14.57 -9.69
CA ARG A 390 5.93 -15.32 -8.51
C ARG A 390 6.97 -16.28 -7.95
N ARG A 391 7.58 -17.08 -8.82
CA ARG A 391 8.69 -17.98 -8.42
C ARG A 391 9.86 -17.22 -7.82
N THR A 392 10.20 -16.06 -8.37
CA THR A 392 11.28 -15.21 -7.86
C THR A 392 10.93 -14.67 -6.47
N ILE A 393 9.71 -14.17 -6.27
CA ILE A 393 9.23 -13.71 -4.96
C ILE A 393 9.25 -14.85 -3.94
N ALA A 394 8.70 -16.01 -4.29
CA ALA A 394 8.66 -17.17 -3.40
C ALA A 394 10.05 -17.66 -2.96
N ARG A 395 11.06 -17.49 -3.82
CA ARG A 395 12.47 -17.81 -3.49
C ARG A 395 13.19 -16.74 -2.70
N ARG A 396 12.85 -15.47 -2.96
CA ARG A 396 13.56 -14.31 -2.40
C ARG A 396 13.02 -13.90 -1.04
N TYR A 397 11.70 -13.88 -0.88
CA TYR A 397 11.04 -13.36 0.32
C TYR A 397 10.54 -14.47 1.22
N VAL A 398 10.48 -14.17 2.52
CA VAL A 398 9.87 -15.05 3.51
C VAL A 398 8.41 -15.31 3.11
N SER A 399 7.97 -16.57 3.20
CA SER A 399 6.58 -16.95 2.93
C SER A 399 5.63 -16.21 3.88
N SER A 400 4.95 -15.21 3.35
CA SER A 400 3.98 -14.41 4.09
C SER A 400 2.99 -13.77 3.12
N LYS A 401 1.71 -13.75 3.49
CA LYS A 401 0.66 -13.03 2.74
C LYS A 401 0.95 -11.53 2.55
N ARG A 402 1.84 -10.96 3.38
CA ARG A 402 2.28 -9.56 3.29
C ARG A 402 3.22 -9.30 2.11
N HIS A 403 4.01 -10.28 1.66
CA HIS A 403 5.07 -10.05 0.68
C HIS A 403 4.65 -10.30 -0.77
N THR A 404 3.38 -10.61 -1.03
CA THR A 404 2.87 -10.93 -2.39
C THR A 404 2.97 -9.77 -3.37
N ILE A 405 2.89 -8.53 -2.87
CA ILE A 405 2.98 -7.29 -3.67
C ILE A 405 4.28 -6.51 -3.42
N GLN A 406 5.24 -7.09 -2.70
CA GLN A 406 6.52 -6.42 -2.41
C GLN A 406 7.38 -6.29 -3.67
N VAL A 407 8.02 -5.13 -3.83
CA VAL A 407 8.99 -4.83 -4.88
C VAL A 407 10.19 -4.06 -4.32
N ASP A 408 11.35 -4.24 -4.95
CA ASP A 408 12.49 -3.33 -4.77
C ASP A 408 12.25 -2.11 -5.66
N PHE A 409 12.32 -0.91 -5.07
CA PHE A 409 12.03 0.34 -5.77
C PHE A 409 12.86 0.50 -7.05
N ASP A 410 14.19 0.44 -6.92
CA ASP A 410 15.10 0.73 -8.03
C ASP A 410 15.04 -0.36 -9.12
N ASP A 411 14.95 -1.63 -8.72
CA ASP A 411 14.81 -2.75 -9.67
C ASP A 411 13.47 -2.67 -10.42
N TYR A 412 12.39 -2.27 -9.73
CA TYR A 412 11.07 -2.15 -10.34
C TYR A 412 10.99 -0.95 -11.31
N MET A 413 11.51 0.22 -10.92
CA MET A 413 11.59 1.40 -11.79
C MET A 413 12.41 1.10 -13.06
N ARG A 414 13.53 0.39 -12.91
CA ARG A 414 14.33 -0.07 -14.07
C ARG A 414 13.52 -1.04 -14.94
N ALA A 415 12.81 -1.99 -14.34
CA ALA A 415 11.99 -2.95 -15.10
C ALA A 415 10.87 -2.26 -15.88
N LEU A 416 10.20 -1.23 -15.30
CA LEU A 416 9.20 -0.44 -16.00
C LEU A 416 9.80 0.35 -17.18
N ARG A 417 10.98 0.97 -17.00
CA ARG A 417 11.67 1.68 -18.10
C ARG A 417 12.06 0.75 -19.24
N VAL A 418 12.57 -0.44 -18.93
CA VAL A 418 12.92 -1.45 -19.94
C VAL A 418 11.67 -1.91 -20.68
N GLU A 419 10.58 -2.18 -19.94
CA GLU A 419 9.33 -2.63 -20.53
C GLU A 419 8.69 -1.55 -21.43
N HIS A 420 8.71 -0.30 -21.00
CA HIS A 420 8.22 0.83 -21.80
C HIS A 420 8.91 0.87 -23.17
N LYS A 421 10.25 0.81 -23.19
CA LYS A 421 11.04 0.76 -24.44
C LYS A 421 10.68 -0.47 -25.30
N ARG A 422 10.46 -1.63 -24.70
CA ARG A 422 10.04 -2.85 -25.42
C ARG A 422 8.64 -2.70 -26.00
N GLY A 423 7.70 -2.14 -25.24
CA GLY A 423 6.35 -1.89 -25.69
C GLY A 423 6.26 -0.89 -26.84
N ALA A 424 7.04 0.19 -26.77
CA ALA A 424 7.17 1.14 -27.87
C ALA A 424 7.71 0.48 -29.15
N ARG A 425 8.69 -0.42 -29.05
CA ARG A 425 9.17 -1.19 -30.22
C ARG A 425 8.11 -2.13 -30.79
N ARG A 426 7.22 -2.69 -29.95
CA ARG A 426 6.14 -3.57 -30.41
C ARG A 426 5.06 -2.81 -31.23
N THR A 427 4.95 -1.48 -31.08
CA THR A 427 4.01 -0.70 -31.89
C THR A 427 4.44 -0.59 -33.36
N ALA A 428 5.74 -0.69 -33.67
CA ALA A 428 6.26 -0.66 -35.02
C ALA A 428 5.97 -1.95 -35.82
N GLY A 429 5.52 -3.03 -35.18
CA GLY A 429 5.16 -4.29 -35.82
C GLY A 429 3.66 -4.38 -36.16
N PRO A 430 3.22 -5.38 -36.96
CA PRO A 430 1.82 -5.57 -37.26
C PRO A 430 0.97 -5.69 -36.01
N ALA A 431 -0.25 -5.11 -36.02
CA ALA A 431 -1.16 -5.18 -34.89
C ALA A 431 -1.54 -6.65 -34.61
N PRO A 432 -1.56 -7.11 -33.34
CA PRO A 432 -2.18 -8.39 -33.02
C PRO A 432 -3.67 -8.35 -33.40
N VAL A 433 -4.17 -9.44 -33.95
CA VAL A 433 -5.55 -9.56 -34.47
C VAL A 433 -6.62 -9.42 -33.36
N ASP A 434 -6.24 -9.48 -32.06
CA ASP A 434 -7.16 -9.63 -30.94
C ASP A 434 -7.10 -8.46 -29.92
N HIS A 435 -6.94 -7.21 -30.34
CA HIS A 435 -6.96 -6.10 -29.36
C HIS A 435 -8.24 -5.28 -29.50
N PRO A 436 -9.21 -5.37 -28.55
CA PRO A 436 -10.47 -4.62 -28.59
C PRO A 436 -10.31 -3.10 -28.57
N LEU A 437 -9.17 -2.57 -28.11
CA LEU A 437 -8.88 -1.13 -28.13
C LEU A 437 -8.32 -0.62 -29.46
N ALA A 438 -8.05 -1.47 -30.46
CA ALA A 438 -7.63 -1.03 -31.79
C ALA A 438 -8.75 -0.31 -32.57
N SER A 439 -10.00 -0.41 -32.11
CA SER A 439 -11.18 0.23 -32.69
C SER A 439 -11.75 1.40 -31.86
N ALA A 440 -11.17 1.72 -30.73
CA ALA A 440 -11.70 2.72 -29.79
C ALA A 440 -11.14 4.14 -29.99
N SER A 441 -10.57 4.47 -31.16
CA SER A 441 -10.39 5.87 -31.54
C SER A 441 -11.78 6.45 -31.82
N ALA A 442 -12.25 7.31 -30.94
CA ALA A 442 -13.47 8.11 -31.05
C ALA A 442 -14.78 7.38 -30.72
N ARG A 443 -15.06 7.12 -29.44
CA ARG A 443 -16.42 7.06 -28.94
C ARG A 443 -16.57 8.00 -27.73
N ALA A 444 -17.27 9.10 -27.97
CA ALA A 444 -17.72 10.04 -26.96
C ALA A 444 -18.53 9.33 -25.87
N VAL A 445 -18.40 9.81 -24.64
CA VAL A 445 -19.23 9.45 -23.49
C VAL A 445 -20.69 9.45 -23.91
N ARG A 446 -21.34 8.29 -23.96
CA ARG A 446 -22.79 8.21 -24.12
C ARG A 446 -23.43 8.36 -22.75
N GLU A 447 -23.91 9.55 -22.44
CA GLU A 447 -24.93 9.73 -21.42
C GLU A 447 -26.20 9.04 -21.89
N VAL A 448 -26.59 7.99 -21.21
CA VAL A 448 -27.95 7.46 -21.33
C VAL A 448 -28.82 8.33 -20.45
N SER A 449 -29.39 9.40 -21.01
CA SER A 449 -30.50 10.13 -20.43
C SER A 449 -31.68 9.16 -20.32
N GLY A 450 -32.10 8.86 -19.10
CA GLY A 450 -33.33 8.13 -18.83
C GLY A 450 -34.51 8.91 -19.42
N GLN A 451 -35.06 8.45 -20.53
CA GLN A 451 -36.38 8.87 -20.95
C GLN A 451 -37.39 8.20 -20.02
N GLU A 452 -37.97 9.00 -19.14
CA GLU A 452 -39.24 8.71 -18.51
C GLU A 452 -40.28 8.60 -19.66
N GLN A 453 -40.73 7.37 -19.90
CA GLN A 453 -41.92 7.16 -20.68
C GLN A 453 -43.14 7.50 -19.81
N HIS A 454 -43.63 8.72 -19.95
CA HIS A 454 -45.02 9.02 -19.64
C HIS A 454 -45.87 8.50 -20.80
N GLY A 455 -46.54 7.39 -20.56
CA GLY A 455 -47.67 6.95 -21.35
C GLY A 455 -48.94 7.63 -20.87
N PRO A 456 -49.88 8.02 -21.77
CA PRO A 456 -51.08 8.72 -21.39
C PRO A 456 -52.18 7.78 -20.89
N LEU A 457 -52.94 8.31 -19.90
CA LEU A 457 -54.22 7.89 -19.31
C LEU A 457 -54.16 6.82 -18.24
#